data_fe200ddc0174809b1a43e1721a925446
#
_entry.id   fe200ddc0174809b1a43e1721a925446
#
_cell.length_a   1.000
_cell.length_b   1.000
_cell.length_c   1.000
_cell.angle_alpha   90.00
_cell.angle_beta   90.00
_cell.angle_gamma   90.00
#
_symmetry.space_group_name_H-M   'P 1'
#
loop_
_entity.id
_entity.type
_entity.pdbx_description
1 polymer ?
#
loop_
_entity_poly.entity_id
_entity_poly.type
_entity_poly.pdbx_seq_one_letter_code
_entity_poly.pdbx_strand_id
1 'polypeptide(L)'
;MRKKSIATLLAFMLALSMVLVGCGKSEKTSSGKGESSQSTLVYGRGGDSVALDPATVTDGESLKVTKNIFDTLLDYNENDTTVQPALATKWTISKDGLTYTFELRKGVKFHDGTDFNAQAVVFNFERWANGNADKFPYYGSMFGGYKNDASHVIKEVKAVDDYTVQFVLKRPQAPFLKNIAMTPFAIASPTAVKKYGDKFAEHPVGTGPFVFKEWKRNERIVLEKNKDYWLKGYPKLNQLIFVSIPDNSARLNALLKGEIDLMEDLNPSDLKKLEGNKDFQIFKRPSMNVGYVGLTATRGPLKNKLVRQALNYAVDKKAIIDAFYAGQAEPAKNPMPPSIPGYNDDIKDYPFDLEKAKQLLAQAGYPNGFEMELWAMPVPRPYMPDGQKVAEALQANFAKIGVKAKIVTYEWATYLDKAAKGEADAFLLGWTGDNGDADNFLYALLDKDSIGSNNFTYYSNDELHNILVEAQTISDENKRNELYKKAQEIIKEDAPWIPLVHSTPLLAGKANIKGFNPHPTGSDKFTKVELQ
;
A
#
# COMPACT_ATOMS: atom_id res chain seq x y z
N MET A 1 44.12 8.42 54.41
CA MET A 1 45.10 7.31 54.46
C MET A 1 44.49 6.17 53.66
N ARG A 2 44.94 5.63 52.62
CA ARG A 2 46.19 5.41 51.90
C ARG A 2 45.89 5.32 50.39
N LYS A 3 46.48 6.18 49.60
CA LYS A 3 46.76 5.93 48.18
C LYS A 3 47.89 4.92 48.08
N LYS A 4 47.93 4.19 46.97
CA LYS A 4 49.00 3.40 46.35
C LYS A 4 48.63 1.93 46.17
N SER A 5 48.45 1.59 44.87
CA SER A 5 49.07 0.46 44.17
C SER A 5 48.11 -0.09 43.09
N ILE A 6 48.08 0.51 41.92
CA ILE A 6 47.74 -0.18 40.66
C ILE A 6 48.51 0.59 39.55
N ALA A 7 49.78 0.28 39.47
CA ALA A 7 50.63 0.71 38.34
C ALA A 7 51.77 -0.34 38.22
N THR A 8 51.45 -1.56 37.80
CA THR A 8 52.45 -2.55 37.37
C THR A 8 51.74 -3.79 36.82
N LEU A 9 51.09 -3.65 35.64
CA LEU A 9 50.66 -4.82 34.83
C LEU A 9 50.36 -4.41 33.37
N LEU A 10 51.17 -3.53 32.78
CA LEU A 10 51.06 -3.15 31.38
C LEU A 10 52.41 -3.05 30.71
N ALA A 11 53.26 -4.07 30.88
CA ALA A 11 54.60 -4.11 30.23
C ALA A 11 55.11 -5.54 30.10
N PHE A 12 54.30 -6.47 29.50
CA PHE A 12 54.84 -7.81 29.14
C PHE A 12 53.95 -8.51 28.08
N MET A 13 53.67 -7.86 26.94
CA MET A 13 53.15 -8.54 25.74
C MET A 13 53.46 -7.74 24.47
N LEU A 14 54.70 -7.37 24.29
CA LEU A 14 55.20 -6.77 23.04
C LEU A 14 56.64 -7.22 22.77
N ALA A 15 56.84 -8.50 22.56
CA ALA A 15 58.07 -9.06 21.96
C ALA A 15 57.89 -10.54 21.75
N LEU A 16 57.29 -11.01 20.63
CA LEU A 16 57.66 -12.27 19.99
C LEU A 16 56.81 -12.48 18.72
N SER A 17 57.23 -11.89 17.60
CA SER A 17 56.89 -12.42 16.26
C SER A 17 57.63 -11.66 15.16
N MET A 18 58.93 -11.90 15.08
CA MET A 18 59.68 -11.74 13.84
C MET A 18 60.56 -12.99 13.67
N VAL A 19 60.58 -13.42 12.41
CA VAL A 19 61.36 -14.47 11.76
C VAL A 19 60.55 -15.73 11.49
N LEU A 20 60.08 -15.80 10.24
CA LEU A 20 60.37 -16.91 9.32
C LEU A 20 59.92 -16.53 7.91
N VAL A 21 60.84 -16.00 7.10
CA VAL A 21 60.79 -15.99 5.66
C VAL A 21 61.17 -17.40 5.19
N GLY A 22 60.26 -18.08 4.52
CA GLY A 22 60.51 -19.35 3.85
C GLY A 22 59.92 -19.31 2.44
N CYS A 23 60.76 -19.23 1.43
CA CYS A 23 60.38 -19.42 0.01
C CYS A 23 59.79 -20.82 -0.25
N GLY A 24 58.62 -20.86 -0.85
CA GLY A 24 57.98 -22.11 -1.32
C GLY A 24 57.17 -21.83 -2.55
N LYS A 25 57.46 -22.54 -3.62
CA LYS A 25 56.98 -22.52 -4.99
C LYS A 25 55.50 -22.26 -5.21
N SER A 26 55.24 -21.40 -6.21
CA SER A 26 53.98 -21.17 -6.88
C SER A 26 53.41 -22.50 -7.46
N GLU A 27 52.37 -23.04 -6.84
CA GLU A 27 51.42 -23.92 -7.51
C GLU A 27 50.18 -23.11 -7.84
N LYS A 28 49.87 -23.04 -9.15
CA LYS A 28 48.62 -22.50 -9.68
C LYS A 28 47.46 -23.39 -9.23
N THR A 29 46.85 -23.08 -8.11
CA THR A 29 45.52 -23.59 -7.81
C THR A 29 44.50 -22.78 -8.58
N SER A 30 43.77 -23.48 -9.45
CA SER A 30 42.63 -22.99 -10.20
C SER A 30 41.66 -22.27 -9.23
N SER A 31 41.44 -21.01 -9.45
CA SER A 31 40.38 -20.24 -8.80
C SER A 31 39.03 -20.88 -9.14
N GLY A 32 38.51 -21.69 -8.24
CA GLY A 32 37.09 -21.95 -8.17
C GLY A 32 36.42 -20.57 -8.05
N LYS A 33 35.58 -20.22 -9.02
CA LYS A 33 34.69 -19.06 -8.91
C LYS A 33 33.88 -19.23 -7.63
N GLY A 34 34.25 -18.49 -6.58
CA GLY A 34 33.39 -18.29 -5.44
C GLY A 34 32.07 -17.73 -5.96
N GLU A 35 30.97 -18.38 -5.61
CA GLU A 35 29.64 -17.83 -5.80
C GLU A 35 29.62 -16.45 -5.14
N SER A 36 29.53 -15.41 -5.97
CA SER A 36 29.78 -14.04 -5.61
C SER A 36 28.69 -13.49 -4.70
N SER A 37 29.07 -12.65 -3.74
CA SER A 37 28.27 -11.73 -2.96
C SER A 37 27.32 -10.79 -3.79
N GLN A 38 27.29 -10.93 -5.11
CA GLN A 38 26.56 -10.10 -6.08
C GLN A 38 25.05 -10.39 -6.19
N SER A 39 24.48 -11.27 -5.39
CA SER A 39 23.06 -11.65 -5.51
C SER A 39 22.21 -11.32 -4.28
N THR A 40 22.68 -10.42 -3.43
CA THR A 40 21.93 -9.87 -2.29
C THR A 40 21.44 -8.45 -2.62
N LEU A 41 20.14 -8.21 -2.52
CA LEU A 41 19.56 -6.87 -2.60
C LEU A 41 19.18 -6.39 -1.19
N VAL A 42 19.63 -5.19 -0.84
CA VAL A 42 19.27 -4.51 0.41
C VAL A 42 18.29 -3.37 0.10
N TYR A 43 17.06 -3.51 0.59
CA TYR A 43 15.97 -2.55 0.37
C TYR A 43 15.70 -1.75 1.63
N GLY A 44 16.00 -0.44 1.59
CA GLY A 44 15.71 0.52 2.66
C GLY A 44 14.27 1.03 2.59
N ARG A 45 13.50 0.85 3.65
CA ARG A 45 12.09 1.22 3.76
C ARG A 45 11.79 2.06 5.00
N GLY A 46 10.62 2.72 5.01
CA GLY A 46 10.24 3.72 6.00
C GLY A 46 9.88 3.19 7.38
N GLY A 47 9.65 1.88 7.53
CA GLY A 47 9.26 1.29 8.80
C GLY A 47 9.52 -0.21 8.89
N ASP A 48 9.30 -0.78 10.07
CA ASP A 48 9.31 -2.23 10.27
C ASP A 48 7.91 -2.83 10.03
N SER A 49 7.85 -4.11 9.76
CA SER A 49 6.60 -4.85 9.64
C SER A 49 5.93 -5.01 11.02
N VAL A 50 4.61 -4.98 11.05
CA VAL A 50 3.83 -5.29 12.27
C VAL A 50 3.80 -6.80 12.48
N ALA A 51 3.49 -7.55 11.43
CA ALA A 51 3.41 -9.01 11.43
C ALA A 51 3.71 -9.55 10.02
N LEU A 52 4.06 -10.85 9.90
CA LEU A 52 4.35 -11.50 8.63
C LEU A 52 3.31 -12.59 8.27
N ASP A 53 2.13 -12.53 8.85
CA ASP A 53 0.93 -13.20 8.33
C ASP A 53 0.14 -12.18 7.50
N PRO A 54 0.10 -12.28 6.17
CA PRO A 54 -0.50 -11.27 5.32
C PRO A 54 -2.00 -11.05 5.59
N ALA A 55 -2.70 -12.05 6.10
CA ALA A 55 -4.12 -11.96 6.38
C ALA A 55 -4.46 -11.11 7.63
N THR A 56 -3.49 -10.88 8.52
CA THR A 56 -3.69 -10.21 9.81
C THR A 56 -3.27 -8.74 9.82
N VAL A 57 -2.76 -8.24 8.70
CA VAL A 57 -2.19 -6.88 8.61
C VAL A 57 -2.88 -6.04 7.56
N THR A 58 -2.85 -4.72 7.78
CA THR A 58 -3.34 -3.72 6.83
C THR A 58 -2.26 -2.72 6.43
N ASP A 59 -1.10 -2.79 7.07
CA ASP A 59 -0.01 -1.85 6.82
C ASP A 59 0.87 -2.27 5.63
N GLY A 60 1.28 -1.29 4.84
CA GLY A 60 2.09 -1.48 3.64
C GLY A 60 3.47 -2.10 3.93
N GLU A 61 4.07 -1.82 5.11
CA GLU A 61 5.39 -2.34 5.45
C GLU A 61 5.40 -3.87 5.64
N SER A 62 4.32 -4.41 6.23
CA SER A 62 4.12 -5.85 6.33
C SER A 62 3.81 -6.49 4.98
N LEU A 63 2.92 -5.87 4.18
CA LEU A 63 2.50 -6.39 2.88
C LEU A 63 3.64 -6.42 1.85
N LYS A 64 4.57 -5.46 1.87
CA LYS A 64 5.78 -5.45 1.03
C LYS A 64 6.66 -6.69 1.24
N VAL A 65 6.82 -7.12 2.48
CA VAL A 65 7.61 -8.31 2.81
C VAL A 65 6.85 -9.59 2.47
N THR A 66 5.60 -9.69 2.91
CA THR A 66 4.79 -10.90 2.73
C THR A 66 4.49 -11.21 1.27
N LYS A 67 4.41 -10.20 0.39
CA LYS A 67 4.31 -10.37 -1.07
C LYS A 67 5.44 -11.22 -1.67
N ASN A 68 6.59 -11.29 -1.01
CA ASN A 68 7.76 -12.04 -1.45
C ASN A 68 7.90 -13.41 -0.77
N ILE A 69 7.13 -13.66 0.31
CA ILE A 69 7.11 -14.96 1.02
C ILE A 69 5.96 -15.84 0.52
N PHE A 70 4.86 -15.23 0.08
CA PHE A 70 3.64 -15.93 -0.27
C PHE A 70 3.23 -15.68 -1.72
N ASP A 71 2.42 -16.58 -2.27
CA ASP A 71 1.66 -16.37 -3.51
C ASP A 71 0.16 -16.43 -3.23
N THR A 72 -0.60 -15.74 -4.06
CA THR A 72 -2.08 -15.75 -4.11
C THR A 72 -2.58 -16.73 -5.17
N LEU A 73 -3.87 -17.01 -5.22
CA LEU A 73 -4.47 -17.80 -6.33
C LEU A 73 -4.26 -17.12 -7.68
N LEU A 74 -4.51 -15.83 -7.73
CA LEU A 74 -4.29 -14.95 -8.87
C LEU A 74 -3.30 -13.86 -8.45
N ASP A 75 -2.55 -13.31 -9.37
CA ASP A 75 -1.66 -12.17 -9.12
C ASP A 75 -2.07 -10.98 -10.00
N TYR A 76 -1.55 -9.81 -9.70
CA TYR A 76 -1.67 -8.68 -10.63
C TYR A 76 -0.57 -8.71 -11.68
N ASN A 77 -0.84 -8.08 -12.82
CA ASN A 77 0.17 -7.78 -13.83
C ASN A 77 1.28 -6.91 -13.21
N GLU A 78 2.50 -6.96 -13.74
CA GLU A 78 3.64 -6.23 -13.18
C GLU A 78 3.49 -4.70 -13.21
N ASN A 79 2.66 -4.17 -14.10
CA ASN A 79 2.53 -2.74 -14.34
C ASN A 79 1.18 -2.15 -13.91
N ASP A 80 0.20 -3.02 -13.65
CA ASP A 80 -1.17 -2.63 -13.33
C ASP A 80 -1.87 -3.69 -12.46
N THR A 81 -3.15 -3.50 -12.20
CA THR A 81 -3.98 -4.42 -11.41
C THR A 81 -4.85 -5.34 -12.25
N THR A 82 -4.49 -5.57 -13.51
CA THR A 82 -5.08 -6.62 -14.33
C THR A 82 -4.72 -7.98 -13.75
N VAL A 83 -5.72 -8.82 -13.54
CA VAL A 83 -5.55 -10.11 -12.90
C VAL A 83 -4.94 -11.13 -13.85
N GLN A 84 -3.95 -11.87 -13.39
CA GLN A 84 -3.27 -12.92 -14.13
C GLN A 84 -3.14 -14.22 -13.30
N PRO A 85 -2.89 -15.39 -13.95
CA PRO A 85 -2.65 -16.65 -13.25
C PRO A 85 -1.45 -16.61 -12.31
N ALA A 86 -1.58 -17.24 -11.13
CA ALA A 86 -0.48 -17.50 -10.19
C ALA A 86 -0.55 -18.95 -9.68
N LEU A 87 -1.00 -19.20 -8.42
CA LEU A 87 -1.24 -20.57 -7.94
C LEU A 87 -2.41 -21.24 -8.66
N ALA A 88 -3.39 -20.50 -9.15
CA ALA A 88 -4.37 -20.97 -10.13
C ALA A 88 -3.84 -20.69 -11.55
N THR A 89 -3.97 -21.69 -12.44
CA THR A 89 -3.52 -21.60 -13.84
C THR A 89 -4.60 -21.07 -14.78
N LYS A 90 -5.86 -21.30 -14.43
CA LYS A 90 -7.05 -20.79 -15.12
C LYS A 90 -8.27 -20.83 -14.20
N TRP A 91 -9.32 -20.15 -14.60
CA TRP A 91 -10.60 -20.15 -13.89
C TRP A 91 -11.78 -20.02 -14.86
N THR A 92 -12.96 -20.40 -14.38
CA THR A 92 -14.24 -20.21 -15.06
C THR A 92 -15.24 -19.60 -14.10
N ILE A 93 -16.19 -18.83 -14.64
CA ILE A 93 -17.26 -18.18 -13.89
C ILE A 93 -18.58 -18.69 -14.46
N SER A 94 -19.52 -19.11 -13.60
CA SER A 94 -20.86 -19.49 -14.02
C SER A 94 -21.63 -18.30 -14.60
N LYS A 95 -22.63 -18.57 -15.43
CA LYS A 95 -23.40 -17.52 -16.12
C LYS A 95 -24.12 -16.55 -15.15
N ASP A 96 -24.47 -17.03 -13.97
CA ASP A 96 -25.10 -16.22 -12.92
C ASP A 96 -24.10 -15.43 -12.07
N GLY A 97 -22.79 -15.59 -12.32
CA GLY A 97 -21.74 -14.91 -11.58
C GLY A 97 -21.55 -15.40 -10.14
N LEU A 98 -22.15 -16.53 -9.77
CA LEU A 98 -22.15 -17.04 -8.39
C LEU A 98 -21.10 -18.10 -8.12
N THR A 99 -20.60 -18.78 -9.14
CA THR A 99 -19.65 -19.87 -8.96
C THR A 99 -18.37 -19.61 -9.75
N TYR A 100 -17.25 -19.60 -9.03
CA TYR A 100 -15.89 -19.46 -9.58
C TYR A 100 -15.16 -20.78 -9.37
N THR A 101 -14.68 -21.40 -10.45
CA THR A 101 -13.92 -22.65 -10.40
C THR A 101 -12.49 -22.39 -10.89
N PHE A 102 -11.51 -22.71 -10.04
CA PHE A 102 -10.09 -22.50 -10.30
C PHE A 102 -9.36 -23.83 -10.46
N GLU A 103 -8.59 -23.97 -11.53
CA GLU A 103 -7.63 -25.06 -11.70
C GLU A 103 -6.28 -24.67 -11.13
N LEU A 104 -5.77 -25.45 -10.19
CA LEU A 104 -4.57 -25.13 -9.43
C LEU A 104 -3.31 -25.69 -10.10
N ARG A 105 -2.20 -24.99 -9.87
CA ARG A 105 -0.87 -25.40 -10.32
C ARG A 105 -0.43 -26.65 -9.56
N LYS A 106 -0.03 -27.70 -10.30
CA LYS A 106 0.50 -28.95 -9.75
C LYS A 106 1.97 -28.84 -9.39
N GLY A 107 2.40 -29.59 -8.38
CA GLY A 107 3.80 -29.70 -7.97
C GLY A 107 4.38 -28.48 -7.25
N VAL A 108 3.53 -27.56 -6.78
CA VAL A 108 3.94 -26.45 -5.93
C VAL A 108 4.14 -26.95 -4.50
N LYS A 109 5.23 -26.54 -3.86
CA LYS A 109 5.54 -26.84 -2.46
C LYS A 109 5.50 -25.55 -1.62
N PHE A 110 5.01 -25.67 -0.39
CA PHE A 110 5.27 -24.67 0.64
C PHE A 110 6.73 -24.72 1.09
N HIS A 111 7.22 -23.66 1.71
CA HIS A 111 8.60 -23.58 2.21
C HIS A 111 8.93 -24.64 3.26
N ASP A 112 7.94 -25.25 3.90
CA ASP A 112 8.09 -26.37 4.84
C ASP A 112 8.13 -27.74 4.15
N GLY A 113 8.10 -27.78 2.81
CA GLY A 113 8.13 -28.98 1.98
C GLY A 113 6.78 -29.66 1.76
N THR A 114 5.72 -29.20 2.44
CA THR A 114 4.36 -29.74 2.25
C THR A 114 3.76 -29.31 0.88
N ASP A 115 2.82 -30.11 0.37
CA ASP A 115 2.21 -29.86 -0.93
C ASP A 115 1.14 -28.76 -0.86
N PHE A 116 1.16 -27.85 -1.84
CA PHE A 116 0.06 -26.96 -2.14
C PHE A 116 -1.02 -27.71 -2.94
N ASN A 117 -2.26 -27.63 -2.49
CA ASN A 117 -3.44 -28.24 -3.13
C ASN A 117 -4.72 -27.48 -2.80
N ALA A 118 -5.87 -27.97 -3.30
CA ALA A 118 -7.18 -27.36 -3.06
C ALA A 118 -7.58 -27.31 -1.58
N GLN A 119 -7.17 -28.31 -0.77
CA GLN A 119 -7.44 -28.31 0.66
C GLN A 119 -6.69 -27.18 1.39
N ALA A 120 -5.49 -26.81 0.94
CA ALA A 120 -4.78 -25.67 1.50
C ALA A 120 -5.52 -24.36 1.23
N VAL A 121 -6.15 -24.20 0.07
CA VAL A 121 -6.98 -23.03 -0.24
C VAL A 121 -8.20 -22.98 0.66
N VAL A 122 -8.96 -24.10 0.75
CA VAL A 122 -10.14 -24.23 1.63
C VAL A 122 -9.77 -23.88 3.07
N PHE A 123 -8.67 -24.43 3.57
CA PHE A 123 -8.20 -24.16 4.94
C PHE A 123 -7.98 -22.66 5.20
N ASN A 124 -7.32 -21.94 4.29
CA ASN A 124 -7.05 -20.53 4.49
C ASN A 124 -8.34 -19.70 4.49
N PHE A 125 -9.22 -19.89 3.52
CA PHE A 125 -10.48 -19.16 3.45
C PHE A 125 -11.43 -19.49 4.63
N GLU A 126 -11.49 -20.75 5.07
CA GLU A 126 -12.22 -21.14 6.28
C GLU A 126 -11.63 -20.49 7.55
N ARG A 127 -10.28 -20.43 7.64
CA ARG A 127 -9.58 -19.75 8.74
C ARG A 127 -10.00 -18.29 8.84
N TRP A 128 -10.02 -17.59 7.73
CA TRP A 128 -10.38 -16.17 7.68
C TRP A 128 -11.86 -15.95 7.93
N ALA A 129 -12.73 -16.75 7.30
CA ALA A 129 -14.18 -16.66 7.45
C ALA A 129 -14.65 -16.91 8.88
N ASN A 130 -13.99 -17.78 9.63
CA ASN A 130 -14.30 -18.07 11.03
C ASN A 130 -13.62 -17.10 12.02
N GLY A 131 -12.93 -16.05 11.54
CA GLY A 131 -12.31 -15.02 12.35
C GLY A 131 -13.22 -13.83 12.64
N ASN A 132 -12.60 -12.66 12.81
CA ASN A 132 -13.28 -11.39 13.04
C ASN A 132 -12.42 -10.20 12.53
N ALA A 133 -12.95 -8.98 12.65
CA ALA A 133 -12.31 -7.77 12.15
C ALA A 133 -10.94 -7.47 12.79
N ASP A 134 -10.77 -7.79 14.07
CA ASP A 134 -9.50 -7.58 14.78
C ASP A 134 -8.39 -8.51 14.26
N LYS A 135 -8.77 -9.70 13.77
CA LYS A 135 -7.82 -10.72 13.35
C LYS A 135 -7.59 -10.73 11.84
N PHE A 136 -8.65 -10.56 11.02
CA PHE A 136 -8.58 -10.64 9.56
C PHE A 136 -9.32 -9.46 8.90
N PRO A 137 -8.83 -8.23 9.07
CA PRO A 137 -9.57 -7.02 8.68
C PRO A 137 -9.92 -6.96 7.19
N TYR A 138 -8.99 -7.31 6.30
CA TYR A 138 -9.27 -7.32 4.87
C TYR A 138 -10.32 -8.35 4.45
N TYR A 139 -10.40 -9.50 5.13
CA TYR A 139 -11.41 -10.49 4.78
C TYR A 139 -12.83 -9.93 4.98
N GLY A 140 -13.08 -9.34 6.14
CA GLY A 140 -14.37 -8.72 6.43
C GLY A 140 -14.73 -7.60 5.49
N SER A 141 -13.79 -6.69 5.22
CA SER A 141 -14.03 -5.54 4.34
C SER A 141 -14.24 -5.93 2.87
N MET A 142 -13.47 -6.90 2.35
CA MET A 142 -13.55 -7.30 0.94
C MET A 142 -14.70 -8.25 0.64
N PHE A 143 -15.13 -9.06 1.62
CA PHE A 143 -16.20 -10.06 1.41
C PHE A 143 -17.47 -9.78 2.23
N GLY A 144 -17.61 -8.56 2.75
CA GLY A 144 -18.82 -8.08 3.41
C GLY A 144 -19.09 -8.73 4.77
N GLY A 145 -18.03 -9.03 5.53
CA GLY A 145 -18.12 -9.63 6.87
C GLY A 145 -17.54 -11.04 6.95
N TYR A 146 -17.95 -11.79 7.97
CA TYR A 146 -17.46 -13.11 8.33
C TYR A 146 -18.57 -14.17 8.16
N LYS A 147 -18.24 -15.45 8.35
CA LYS A 147 -19.09 -16.61 7.99
C LYS A 147 -20.56 -16.49 8.42
N ASN A 148 -20.83 -15.91 9.59
CA ASN A 148 -22.17 -15.79 10.14
C ASN A 148 -22.86 -14.44 9.86
N ASP A 149 -22.17 -13.51 9.20
CA ASP A 149 -22.74 -12.20 8.91
C ASP A 149 -23.68 -12.28 7.71
N ALA A 150 -24.80 -11.58 7.78
CA ALA A 150 -25.81 -11.57 6.70
C ALA A 150 -25.24 -10.98 5.39
N SER A 151 -24.35 -10.01 5.50
CA SER A 151 -23.67 -9.33 4.40
C SER A 151 -22.53 -10.15 3.77
N HIS A 152 -22.04 -11.21 4.46
CA HIS A 152 -20.92 -12.02 3.96
C HIS A 152 -21.25 -12.65 2.60
N VAL A 153 -20.38 -12.43 1.62
CA VAL A 153 -20.61 -12.79 0.21
C VAL A 153 -20.30 -14.25 -0.07
N ILE A 154 -19.25 -14.83 0.53
CA ILE A 154 -18.80 -16.19 0.25
C ILE A 154 -19.71 -17.19 0.98
N LYS A 155 -20.46 -17.98 0.21
CA LYS A 155 -21.31 -19.05 0.76
C LYS A 155 -20.49 -20.27 1.14
N GLU A 156 -19.57 -20.68 0.26
CA GLU A 156 -18.80 -21.91 0.39
C GLU A 156 -17.48 -21.82 -0.40
N VAL A 157 -16.42 -22.39 0.15
CA VAL A 157 -15.18 -22.70 -0.57
C VAL A 157 -14.95 -24.20 -0.43
N LYS A 158 -14.87 -24.93 -1.54
CA LYS A 158 -14.73 -26.38 -1.53
C LYS A 158 -13.66 -26.88 -2.51
N ALA A 159 -12.96 -27.92 -2.09
CA ALA A 159 -12.13 -28.71 -2.99
C ALA A 159 -13.02 -29.66 -3.78
N VAL A 160 -13.02 -29.55 -5.10
CA VAL A 160 -13.70 -30.47 -6.00
C VAL A 160 -12.85 -31.73 -6.18
N ASP A 161 -11.55 -31.53 -6.31
CA ASP A 161 -10.49 -32.54 -6.28
C ASP A 161 -9.20 -31.90 -5.73
N ASP A 162 -8.07 -32.61 -5.77
CA ASP A 162 -6.79 -32.12 -5.21
C ASP A 162 -6.29 -30.80 -5.85
N TYR A 163 -6.68 -30.53 -7.09
CA TYR A 163 -6.21 -29.38 -7.87
C TYR A 163 -7.33 -28.55 -8.49
N THR A 164 -8.54 -28.71 -7.99
CA THR A 164 -9.69 -27.89 -8.41
C THR A 164 -10.41 -27.37 -7.16
N VAL A 165 -10.46 -26.04 -7.01
CA VAL A 165 -11.19 -25.37 -5.94
C VAL A 165 -12.34 -24.55 -6.51
N GLN A 166 -13.48 -24.57 -5.83
CA GLN A 166 -14.67 -23.85 -6.21
C GLN A 166 -15.11 -22.90 -5.09
N PHE A 167 -15.37 -21.64 -5.47
CA PHE A 167 -16.01 -20.65 -4.62
C PHE A 167 -17.45 -20.47 -5.07
N VAL A 168 -18.37 -20.56 -4.12
CA VAL A 168 -19.79 -20.29 -4.34
C VAL A 168 -20.15 -19.03 -3.56
N LEU A 169 -20.71 -18.04 -4.24
CA LEU A 169 -21.11 -16.76 -3.66
C LEU A 169 -22.62 -16.75 -3.38
N LYS A 170 -23.07 -15.97 -2.39
CA LYS A 170 -24.49 -15.73 -2.08
C LYS A 170 -25.11 -14.71 -3.04
N ARG A 171 -24.29 -13.82 -3.61
CA ARG A 171 -24.65 -12.82 -4.61
C ARG A 171 -23.44 -12.53 -5.49
N PRO A 172 -23.62 -12.03 -6.71
CA PRO A 172 -22.49 -11.63 -7.56
C PRO A 172 -21.64 -10.57 -6.86
N GLN A 173 -20.32 -10.65 -7.06
CA GLN A 173 -19.36 -9.66 -6.59
C GLN A 173 -18.36 -9.36 -7.71
N ALA A 174 -18.55 -8.25 -8.41
CA ALA A 174 -17.74 -7.90 -9.57
C ALA A 174 -16.23 -7.80 -9.25
N PRO A 175 -15.77 -7.21 -8.12
CA PRO A 175 -14.35 -7.15 -7.78
C PRO A 175 -13.77 -8.47 -7.24
N PHE A 176 -14.50 -9.59 -7.20
CA PHE A 176 -14.09 -10.83 -6.54
C PHE A 176 -12.70 -11.32 -6.98
N LEU A 177 -12.42 -11.37 -8.29
CA LEU A 177 -11.11 -11.82 -8.81
C LEU A 177 -9.98 -10.87 -8.39
N LYS A 178 -10.22 -9.56 -8.42
CA LYS A 178 -9.26 -8.56 -7.96
C LYS A 178 -9.03 -8.67 -6.46
N ASN A 179 -10.08 -8.91 -5.69
CA ASN A 179 -9.97 -9.09 -4.24
C ASN A 179 -9.07 -10.28 -3.88
N ILE A 180 -9.32 -11.46 -4.48
CA ILE A 180 -8.52 -12.66 -4.16
C ILE A 180 -7.07 -12.61 -4.70
N ALA A 181 -6.72 -11.63 -5.55
CA ALA A 181 -5.36 -11.36 -5.99
C ALA A 181 -4.58 -10.47 -5.00
N MET A 182 -5.25 -9.83 -4.03
CA MET A 182 -4.61 -9.01 -3.02
C MET A 182 -3.71 -9.84 -2.10
N THR A 183 -2.58 -9.28 -1.70
CA THR A 183 -1.59 -9.94 -0.81
C THR A 183 -2.20 -10.50 0.49
N PRO A 184 -3.18 -9.85 1.17
CA PRO A 184 -3.85 -10.42 2.34
C PRO A 184 -4.50 -11.80 2.12
N PHE A 185 -4.82 -12.15 0.87
CA PHE A 185 -5.42 -13.45 0.52
C PHE A 185 -4.42 -14.46 -0.05
N ALA A 186 -3.15 -14.28 0.27
CA ALA A 186 -2.10 -15.23 -0.08
C ALA A 186 -2.20 -16.51 0.77
N ILE A 187 -1.84 -17.64 0.16
CA ILE A 187 -2.07 -18.96 0.75
C ILE A 187 -0.91 -19.34 1.66
N ALA A 188 -1.18 -19.52 2.93
CA ALA A 188 -0.26 -19.99 3.95
C ALA A 188 -0.28 -21.52 4.08
N SER A 189 0.85 -22.12 4.49
CA SER A 189 0.93 -23.55 4.80
C SER A 189 -0.03 -23.91 5.95
N PRO A 190 -1.02 -24.81 5.73
CA PRO A 190 -1.88 -25.29 6.80
C PRO A 190 -1.11 -25.96 7.94
N THR A 191 -0.03 -26.66 7.60
CA THR A 191 0.85 -27.33 8.56
C THR A 191 1.54 -26.32 9.47
N ALA A 192 2.11 -25.26 8.89
CA ALA A 192 2.77 -24.22 9.67
C ALA A 192 1.78 -23.41 10.52
N VAL A 193 0.62 -23.05 9.96
CA VAL A 193 -0.42 -22.33 10.72
C VAL A 193 -0.88 -23.15 11.93
N LYS A 194 -1.13 -24.46 11.76
CA LYS A 194 -1.50 -25.35 12.88
C LYS A 194 -0.38 -25.51 13.90
N LYS A 195 0.88 -25.58 13.43
CA LYS A 195 2.06 -25.75 14.30
C LYS A 195 2.33 -24.53 15.17
N TYR A 196 2.26 -23.35 14.58
CA TYR A 196 2.67 -22.11 15.25
C TYR A 196 1.50 -21.33 15.87
N GLY A 197 0.24 -21.58 15.45
CA GLY A 197 -0.94 -20.89 15.97
C GLY A 197 -0.80 -19.37 15.88
N ASP A 198 -0.98 -18.68 17.01
CA ASP A 198 -0.87 -17.20 17.06
C ASP A 198 0.55 -16.68 16.81
N LYS A 199 1.57 -17.53 16.86
CA LYS A 199 2.96 -17.19 16.51
C LYS A 199 3.27 -17.36 15.02
N PHE A 200 2.30 -17.75 14.18
CA PHE A 200 2.54 -17.92 12.75
C PHE A 200 3.09 -16.66 12.09
N ALA A 201 2.66 -15.49 12.54
CA ALA A 201 3.16 -14.20 12.05
C ALA A 201 4.67 -13.96 12.27
N GLU A 202 5.31 -14.73 13.17
CA GLU A 202 6.76 -14.71 13.42
C GLU A 202 7.49 -15.84 12.66
N HIS A 203 6.75 -16.81 12.12
CA HIS A 203 7.23 -17.97 11.39
C HIS A 203 6.47 -18.18 10.09
N PRO A 204 6.49 -17.17 9.18
CA PRO A 204 5.71 -17.22 7.95
C PRO A 204 6.18 -18.32 7.01
N VAL A 205 5.25 -19.10 6.49
CA VAL A 205 5.50 -20.20 5.55
C VAL A 205 4.49 -20.10 4.39
N GLY A 206 4.98 -19.68 3.24
CA GLY A 206 4.24 -19.56 1.99
C GLY A 206 4.79 -20.44 0.88
N THR A 207 4.43 -20.12 -0.36
CA THR A 207 4.92 -20.76 -1.60
C THR A 207 5.80 -19.82 -2.41
N GLY A 208 6.00 -18.59 -1.94
CA GLY A 208 6.59 -17.49 -2.69
C GLY A 208 8.07 -17.66 -3.07
N PRO A 209 8.61 -16.68 -3.82
CA PRO A 209 9.98 -16.76 -4.36
C PRO A 209 11.07 -16.72 -3.29
N PHE A 210 10.77 -16.25 -2.09
CA PHE A 210 11.73 -16.18 -1.00
C PHE A 210 11.20 -16.82 0.28
N VAL A 211 12.11 -17.46 1.01
CA VAL A 211 11.88 -18.11 2.31
C VAL A 211 12.31 -17.17 3.44
N PHE A 212 11.47 -17.03 4.44
CA PHE A 212 11.81 -16.27 5.65
C PHE A 212 12.98 -16.88 6.40
N LYS A 213 13.95 -16.03 6.79
CA LYS A 213 15.15 -16.46 7.53
C LYS A 213 15.27 -15.82 8.90
N GLU A 214 15.17 -14.48 8.97
CA GLU A 214 15.41 -13.72 10.19
C GLU A 214 14.55 -12.46 10.24
N TRP A 215 14.10 -12.10 11.41
CA TRP A 215 13.52 -10.80 11.71
C TRP A 215 14.11 -10.22 12.99
N LYS A 216 14.86 -9.13 12.83
CA LYS A 216 15.31 -8.28 13.94
C LYS A 216 14.44 -7.05 13.95
N ARG A 217 13.59 -6.95 14.97
CA ARG A 217 12.60 -5.88 15.11
C ARG A 217 13.24 -4.50 15.00
N ASN A 218 12.62 -3.62 14.21
CA ASN A 218 13.06 -2.25 13.92
C ASN A 218 14.46 -2.13 13.28
N GLU A 219 15.04 -3.25 12.82
CA GLU A 219 16.34 -3.29 12.16
C GLU A 219 16.20 -3.86 10.75
N ARG A 220 15.95 -5.16 10.63
CA ARG A 220 15.89 -5.83 9.32
C ARG A 220 15.06 -7.11 9.30
N ILE A 221 14.61 -7.46 8.10
CA ILE A 221 14.07 -8.78 7.76
C ILE A 221 14.91 -9.36 6.64
N VAL A 222 15.33 -10.63 6.79
CA VAL A 222 16.15 -11.35 5.82
C VAL A 222 15.33 -12.47 5.19
N LEU A 223 15.26 -12.48 3.88
CA LEU A 223 14.65 -13.54 3.07
C LEU A 223 15.73 -14.19 2.21
N GLU A 224 15.68 -15.52 2.10
CA GLU A 224 16.57 -16.33 1.25
C GLU A 224 15.83 -16.90 0.06
N LYS A 225 16.52 -17.13 -1.04
CA LYS A 225 15.98 -17.73 -2.26
C LYS A 225 15.24 -19.03 -1.99
N ASN A 226 14.00 -19.14 -2.47
CA ASN A 226 13.30 -20.42 -2.57
C ASN A 226 13.86 -21.20 -3.77
N LYS A 227 14.65 -22.26 -3.52
CA LYS A 227 15.25 -23.08 -4.58
C LYS A 227 14.22 -23.94 -5.32
N ASP A 228 13.08 -24.22 -4.66
CA ASP A 228 12.00 -25.05 -5.18
C ASP A 228 10.82 -24.20 -5.71
N TYR A 229 11.07 -22.91 -5.99
CA TYR A 229 10.03 -22.02 -6.49
C TYR A 229 9.42 -22.54 -7.80
N TRP A 230 8.12 -22.54 -7.88
CA TRP A 230 7.38 -23.11 -9.01
C TRP A 230 7.68 -22.43 -10.37
N LEU A 231 8.06 -21.15 -10.37
CA LEU A 231 8.49 -20.44 -11.58
C LEU A 231 9.98 -20.73 -11.83
N LYS A 232 10.25 -21.60 -12.82
CA LYS A 232 11.59 -22.07 -13.13
C LYS A 232 12.56 -20.95 -13.46
N GLY A 233 13.76 -21.01 -12.88
CA GLY A 233 14.83 -20.03 -13.08
C GLY A 233 14.74 -18.79 -12.20
N TYR A 234 13.76 -18.71 -11.32
CA TYR A 234 13.52 -17.60 -10.39
C TYR A 234 13.47 -18.09 -8.93
N PRO A 235 13.67 -17.16 -7.95
CA PRO A 235 14.15 -15.79 -8.13
C PRO A 235 15.61 -15.74 -8.58
N LYS A 236 16.09 -14.59 -9.10
CA LYS A 236 17.49 -14.39 -9.51
C LYS A 236 18.37 -14.06 -8.32
N LEU A 237 17.86 -13.28 -7.37
CA LEU A 237 18.56 -12.94 -6.13
C LEU A 237 18.69 -14.19 -5.23
N ASN A 238 19.81 -14.29 -4.52
CA ASN A 238 19.99 -15.31 -3.47
C ASN A 238 19.44 -14.85 -2.13
N GLN A 239 19.41 -13.54 -1.90
CA GLN A 239 18.93 -12.95 -0.67
C GLN A 239 18.26 -11.60 -0.92
N LEU A 240 17.19 -11.32 -0.19
CA LEU A 240 16.50 -10.04 -0.15
C LEU A 240 16.42 -9.58 1.31
N ILE A 241 16.98 -8.41 1.59
CA ILE A 241 17.03 -7.84 2.95
C ILE A 241 16.23 -6.55 2.97
N PHE A 242 15.22 -6.47 3.82
CA PHE A 242 14.48 -5.25 4.11
C PHE A 242 15.07 -4.58 5.35
N VAL A 243 15.51 -3.34 5.24
CA VAL A 243 16.11 -2.55 6.34
C VAL A 243 15.19 -1.39 6.69
N SER A 244 14.87 -1.24 7.98
CA SER A 244 14.03 -0.16 8.48
C SER A 244 14.85 1.10 8.73
N ILE A 245 14.63 2.15 7.96
CA ILE A 245 15.26 3.46 8.11
C ILE A 245 14.15 4.53 8.02
N PRO A 246 13.49 4.89 9.14
CA PRO A 246 12.32 5.75 9.13
C PRO A 246 12.57 7.15 8.56
N ASP A 247 13.70 7.77 8.89
CA ASP A 247 14.05 9.08 8.36
C ASP A 247 14.44 9.01 6.87
N ASN A 248 13.74 9.77 6.04
CA ASN A 248 13.93 9.76 4.59
C ASN A 248 15.33 10.24 4.17
N SER A 249 15.86 11.26 4.85
CA SER A 249 17.20 11.79 4.55
C SER A 249 18.30 10.79 4.95
N ALA A 250 18.14 10.10 6.08
CA ALA A 250 19.03 9.02 6.50
C ALA A 250 18.99 7.85 5.50
N ARG A 251 17.79 7.50 5.00
CA ARG A 251 17.60 6.45 3.98
C ARG A 251 18.29 6.81 2.66
N LEU A 252 18.16 8.07 2.19
CA LEU A 252 18.90 8.56 1.03
C LEU A 252 20.41 8.53 1.25
N ASN A 253 20.89 8.96 2.43
CA ASN A 253 22.31 8.89 2.76
C ASN A 253 22.86 7.47 2.78
N ALA A 254 22.08 6.51 3.28
CA ALA A 254 22.43 5.08 3.26
C ALA A 254 22.58 4.56 1.81
N LEU A 255 21.68 4.98 0.89
CA LEU A 255 21.81 4.66 -0.53
C LEU A 255 23.08 5.26 -1.13
N LEU A 256 23.35 6.54 -0.89
CA LEU A 256 24.53 7.25 -1.42
C LEU A 256 25.84 6.65 -0.93
N LYS A 257 25.88 6.11 0.31
CA LYS A 257 27.04 5.40 0.87
C LYS A 257 27.13 3.95 0.43
N GLY A 258 26.11 3.41 -0.24
CA GLY A 258 26.07 2.01 -0.67
C GLY A 258 25.70 1.02 0.43
N GLU A 259 25.22 1.47 1.59
CA GLU A 259 24.74 0.66 2.70
C GLU A 259 23.42 -0.06 2.36
N ILE A 260 22.61 0.52 1.45
CA ILE A 260 21.44 -0.09 0.82
C ILE A 260 21.55 0.02 -0.71
N ASP A 261 20.80 -0.82 -1.43
CA ASP A 261 20.82 -0.85 -2.90
C ASP A 261 19.61 -0.14 -3.52
N LEU A 262 18.48 -0.17 -2.83
CA LEU A 262 17.21 0.41 -3.24
C LEU A 262 16.56 1.11 -2.05
N MET A 263 15.94 2.26 -2.27
CA MET A 263 15.11 2.94 -1.25
C MET A 263 13.73 3.27 -1.80
N GLU A 264 12.73 3.17 -0.92
CA GLU A 264 11.38 3.67 -1.22
C GLU A 264 11.23 5.15 -0.87
N ASP A 265 10.18 5.75 -1.43
CA ASP A 265 9.66 7.06 -1.08
C ASP A 265 10.73 8.17 -1.07
N LEU A 266 11.53 8.24 -2.15
CA LEU A 266 12.44 9.38 -2.34
C LEU A 266 11.63 10.67 -2.31
N ASN A 267 11.98 11.59 -1.42
CA ASN A 267 11.36 12.92 -1.40
C ASN A 267 11.53 13.62 -2.75
N PRO A 268 10.48 14.17 -3.36
CA PRO A 268 10.59 14.92 -4.61
C PRO A 268 11.63 16.05 -4.56
N SER A 269 11.79 16.72 -3.43
CA SER A 269 12.80 17.76 -3.22
C SER A 269 14.24 17.26 -3.31
N ASP A 270 14.47 15.96 -3.08
CA ASP A 270 15.81 15.34 -3.10
C ASP A 270 16.18 14.77 -4.48
N LEU A 271 15.25 14.74 -5.44
CA LEU A 271 15.48 14.21 -6.78
C LEU A 271 16.74 14.79 -7.42
N LYS A 272 16.95 16.10 -7.28
CA LYS A 272 18.13 16.80 -7.82
C LYS A 272 19.48 16.28 -7.30
N LYS A 273 19.50 15.63 -6.13
CA LYS A 273 20.74 15.05 -5.57
C LYS A 273 21.22 13.81 -6.32
N LEU A 274 20.32 13.16 -7.06
CA LEU A 274 20.59 11.95 -7.83
C LEU A 274 20.61 12.20 -9.34
N GLU A 275 20.06 13.32 -9.82
CA GLU A 275 20.03 13.68 -11.23
C GLU A 275 21.46 13.79 -11.80
N GLY A 276 21.68 13.10 -12.93
CA GLY A 276 22.99 13.08 -13.62
C GLY A 276 24.03 12.15 -13.00
N ASN A 277 23.78 11.55 -11.83
CA ASN A 277 24.67 10.55 -11.25
C ASN A 277 24.38 9.16 -11.88
N LYS A 278 25.35 8.64 -12.63
CA LYS A 278 25.24 7.38 -13.37
C LYS A 278 25.23 6.13 -12.48
N ASP A 279 25.60 6.26 -11.21
CA ASP A 279 25.62 5.16 -10.25
C ASP A 279 24.23 4.83 -9.72
N PHE A 280 23.26 5.71 -9.95
CA PHE A 280 21.88 5.57 -9.47
C PHE A 280 20.85 5.71 -10.59
N GLN A 281 19.68 5.17 -10.35
CA GLN A 281 18.50 5.31 -11.20
C GLN A 281 17.27 5.61 -10.35
N ILE A 282 16.33 6.34 -10.95
CA ILE A 282 15.05 6.68 -10.34
C ILE A 282 13.97 5.78 -10.95
N PHE A 283 13.20 5.16 -10.09
CA PHE A 283 12.01 4.39 -10.48
C PHE A 283 10.76 5.21 -10.14
N LYS A 284 9.84 5.31 -11.10
CA LYS A 284 8.54 5.95 -10.91
C LYS A 284 7.48 4.87 -10.73
N ARG A 285 6.81 4.88 -9.58
CA ARG A 285 5.67 4.00 -9.35
C ARG A 285 4.46 4.57 -10.09
N PRO A 286 3.72 3.77 -10.89
CA PRO A 286 2.48 4.23 -11.49
C PRO A 286 1.52 4.75 -10.41
N SER A 287 0.93 5.92 -10.65
CA SER A 287 0.02 6.53 -9.68
C SER A 287 -1.27 5.72 -9.55
N MET A 288 -1.58 5.31 -8.33
CA MET A 288 -2.86 4.72 -7.96
C MET A 288 -3.32 5.28 -6.61
N ASN A 289 -3.18 6.59 -6.45
CA ASN A 289 -3.48 7.28 -5.20
C ASN A 289 -4.23 8.57 -5.42
N VAL A 290 -4.83 9.06 -4.35
CA VAL A 290 -5.42 10.40 -4.27
C VAL A 290 -5.11 11.01 -2.92
N GLY A 291 -4.56 12.24 -2.91
CA GLY A 291 -4.50 13.11 -1.74
C GLY A 291 -5.67 14.07 -1.75
N TYR A 292 -6.31 14.28 -0.62
CA TYR A 292 -7.52 15.10 -0.52
C TYR A 292 -7.67 15.84 0.80
N VAL A 293 -8.53 16.86 0.81
CA VAL A 293 -9.11 17.41 2.04
C VAL A 293 -10.52 16.83 2.20
N GLY A 294 -10.73 16.09 3.27
CA GLY A 294 -12.08 15.66 3.67
C GLY A 294 -12.83 16.80 4.34
N LEU A 295 -14.09 16.97 4.00
CA LEU A 295 -15.01 17.99 4.57
C LEU A 295 -16.13 17.26 5.29
N THR A 296 -16.17 17.33 6.62
CA THR A 296 -17.16 16.56 7.40
C THR A 296 -18.57 17.14 7.23
N ALA A 297 -19.36 16.45 6.42
CA ALA A 297 -20.67 16.90 5.93
C ALA A 297 -21.74 17.07 7.03
N THR A 298 -21.45 16.64 8.26
CA THR A 298 -22.35 16.75 9.42
C THR A 298 -21.96 17.88 10.38
N ARG A 299 -20.89 18.65 10.08
CA ARG A 299 -20.36 19.65 11.01
C ARG A 299 -20.58 21.08 10.53
N GLY A 300 -21.08 21.92 11.43
CA GLY A 300 -21.20 23.38 11.28
C GLY A 300 -21.61 23.85 9.88
N PRO A 301 -20.91 24.85 9.33
CA PRO A 301 -21.14 25.36 7.97
C PRO A 301 -20.96 24.31 6.86
N LEU A 302 -20.13 23.28 7.08
CA LEU A 302 -19.84 22.23 6.11
C LEU A 302 -21.04 21.30 5.80
N LYS A 303 -22.14 21.38 6.58
CA LYS A 303 -23.42 20.74 6.25
C LYS A 303 -23.99 21.23 4.91
N ASN A 304 -23.74 22.49 4.58
CA ASN A 304 -24.22 23.08 3.34
C ASN A 304 -23.27 22.79 2.18
N LYS A 305 -23.77 22.15 1.12
CA LYS A 305 -22.95 21.82 -0.04
C LYS A 305 -22.37 23.04 -0.75
N LEU A 306 -23.06 24.19 -0.74
CA LEU A 306 -22.53 25.43 -1.32
C LEU A 306 -21.24 25.89 -0.60
N VAL A 307 -21.14 25.67 0.72
CA VAL A 307 -19.92 25.93 1.48
C VAL A 307 -18.81 24.99 1.03
N ARG A 308 -19.08 23.69 0.88
CA ARG A 308 -18.09 22.72 0.42
C ARG A 308 -17.62 23.00 -1.00
N GLN A 309 -18.53 23.39 -1.90
CA GLN A 309 -18.19 23.85 -3.25
C GLN A 309 -17.34 25.12 -3.21
N ALA A 310 -17.70 26.10 -2.37
CA ALA A 310 -16.92 27.33 -2.20
C ALA A 310 -15.47 27.06 -1.80
N LEU A 311 -15.26 26.12 -0.87
CA LEU A 311 -13.91 25.71 -0.43
C LEU A 311 -13.13 25.04 -1.60
N ASN A 312 -13.80 24.27 -2.47
CA ASN A 312 -13.17 23.72 -3.68
C ASN A 312 -12.70 24.84 -4.64
N TYR A 313 -13.53 25.86 -4.89
CA TYR A 313 -13.15 27.02 -5.73
C TYR A 313 -12.02 27.86 -5.13
N ALA A 314 -11.85 27.82 -3.80
CA ALA A 314 -10.84 28.62 -3.10
C ALA A 314 -9.42 28.03 -3.15
N VAL A 315 -9.24 26.77 -3.59
CA VAL A 315 -7.94 26.07 -3.52
C VAL A 315 -7.18 26.18 -4.84
N ASP A 316 -5.99 26.77 -4.79
CA ASP A 316 -5.01 26.76 -5.89
C ASP A 316 -4.19 25.46 -5.85
N LYS A 317 -4.76 24.39 -6.43
CA LYS A 317 -4.12 23.06 -6.48
C LYS A 317 -2.77 23.11 -7.20
N LYS A 318 -2.69 23.89 -8.29
CA LYS A 318 -1.44 23.99 -9.06
C LYS A 318 -0.32 24.59 -8.21
N ALA A 319 -0.56 25.67 -7.49
CA ALA A 319 0.44 26.28 -6.62
C ALA A 319 0.91 25.31 -5.51
N ILE A 320 -0.01 24.52 -4.94
CA ILE A 320 0.33 23.50 -3.94
C ILE A 320 1.22 22.40 -4.55
N ILE A 321 0.87 21.91 -5.74
CA ILE A 321 1.64 20.87 -6.44
C ILE A 321 3.03 21.39 -6.82
N ASP A 322 3.13 22.57 -7.38
CA ASP A 322 4.42 23.18 -7.76
C ASP A 322 5.32 23.37 -6.54
N ALA A 323 4.74 23.74 -5.39
CA ALA A 323 5.50 24.00 -4.17
C ALA A 323 6.00 22.72 -3.47
N PHE A 324 5.22 21.63 -3.45
CA PHE A 324 5.48 20.50 -2.55
C PHE A 324 5.75 19.17 -3.25
N TYR A 325 5.47 19.04 -4.55
CA TYR A 325 5.59 17.75 -5.27
C TYR A 325 6.68 17.75 -6.35
N ALA A 326 7.39 18.84 -6.55
CA ALA A 326 8.50 18.98 -7.53
C ALA A 326 8.15 18.39 -8.92
N GLY A 327 6.94 18.63 -9.41
CA GLY A 327 6.47 18.12 -10.70
C GLY A 327 6.14 16.62 -10.74
N GLN A 328 6.13 15.93 -9.58
CA GLN A 328 5.81 14.51 -9.48
C GLN A 328 4.35 14.28 -9.05
N ALA A 329 3.43 15.11 -9.51
CA ALA A 329 2.02 14.99 -9.22
C ALA A 329 1.17 15.76 -10.23
N GLU A 330 -0.09 15.34 -10.35
CA GLU A 330 -1.12 15.99 -11.18
C GLU A 330 -2.30 16.42 -10.30
N PRO A 331 -3.01 17.53 -10.66
CA PRO A 331 -4.21 17.94 -9.95
C PRO A 331 -5.30 16.87 -10.03
N ALA A 332 -5.87 16.51 -8.89
CA ALA A 332 -7.01 15.60 -8.84
C ALA A 332 -8.32 16.36 -9.03
N LYS A 333 -9.21 15.85 -9.88
CA LYS A 333 -10.58 16.35 -10.08
C LYS A 333 -11.66 15.39 -9.58
N ASN A 334 -11.30 14.12 -9.42
CA ASN A 334 -12.16 13.02 -8.98
C ASN A 334 -11.58 12.35 -7.72
N PRO A 335 -12.40 11.60 -6.95
CA PRO A 335 -11.95 10.91 -5.75
C PRO A 335 -11.17 9.62 -6.03
N MET A 336 -10.91 9.28 -7.28
CA MET A 336 -10.11 8.14 -7.71
C MET A 336 -9.15 8.55 -8.83
N PRO A 337 -8.02 7.84 -9.01
CA PRO A 337 -7.03 8.21 -10.03
C PRO A 337 -7.44 7.78 -11.44
N PRO A 338 -6.92 8.46 -12.50
CA PRO A 338 -7.25 8.17 -13.90
C PRO A 338 -6.90 6.75 -14.36
N SER A 339 -5.98 6.08 -13.67
CA SER A 339 -5.55 4.70 -13.97
C SER A 339 -6.60 3.63 -13.66
N ILE A 340 -7.68 3.99 -12.96
CA ILE A 340 -8.71 3.04 -12.53
C ILE A 340 -9.86 3.01 -13.53
N PRO A 341 -10.30 1.82 -14.00
CA PRO A 341 -11.48 1.68 -14.85
C PRO A 341 -12.72 2.34 -14.24
N GLY A 342 -13.51 3.00 -15.06
CA GLY A 342 -14.68 3.77 -14.59
C GLY A 342 -14.36 5.21 -14.17
N TYR A 343 -13.10 5.66 -14.30
CA TYR A 343 -12.78 7.08 -14.11
C TYR A 343 -13.57 7.96 -15.08
N ASN A 344 -14.17 9.03 -14.57
CA ASN A 344 -14.92 9.98 -15.39
C ASN A 344 -14.04 11.15 -15.82
N ASP A 345 -13.51 11.07 -17.04
CA ASP A 345 -12.65 12.11 -17.59
C ASP A 345 -13.42 13.38 -18.05
N ASP A 346 -14.72 13.27 -18.26
CA ASP A 346 -15.58 14.39 -18.69
C ASP A 346 -15.84 15.41 -17.58
N ILE A 347 -15.68 15.02 -16.31
CA ILE A 347 -15.81 15.92 -15.16
C ILE A 347 -14.76 17.03 -15.27
N LYS A 348 -15.23 18.29 -15.16
CA LYS A 348 -14.35 19.45 -15.06
C LYS A 348 -14.01 19.71 -13.59
N ASP A 349 -12.73 20.02 -13.32
CA ASP A 349 -12.34 20.43 -11.97
C ASP A 349 -12.96 21.78 -11.60
N TYR A 350 -13.00 22.07 -10.31
CA TYR A 350 -13.28 23.40 -9.79
C TYR A 350 -12.08 24.31 -10.14
N PRO A 351 -12.27 25.35 -11.00
CA PRO A 351 -11.19 26.30 -11.22
C PRO A 351 -10.91 27.09 -9.94
N PHE A 352 -9.68 27.54 -9.75
CA PHE A 352 -9.34 28.47 -8.69
C PHE A 352 -10.02 29.82 -8.97
N ASP A 353 -11.11 30.13 -8.24
CA ASP A 353 -11.95 31.32 -8.44
C ASP A 353 -12.47 31.84 -7.09
N LEU A 354 -11.77 32.82 -6.53
CA LEU A 354 -12.09 33.41 -5.24
C LEU A 354 -13.41 34.19 -5.25
N GLU A 355 -13.80 34.79 -6.37
CA GLU A 355 -15.04 35.54 -6.46
C GLU A 355 -16.24 34.59 -6.48
N LYS A 356 -16.14 33.50 -7.23
CA LYS A 356 -17.14 32.43 -7.19
C LYS A 356 -17.28 31.82 -5.81
N ALA A 357 -16.15 31.56 -5.13
CA ALA A 357 -16.14 31.05 -3.78
C ALA A 357 -16.86 31.97 -2.79
N LYS A 358 -16.59 33.28 -2.82
CA LYS A 358 -17.27 34.30 -1.99
C LYS A 358 -18.77 34.36 -2.29
N GLN A 359 -19.16 34.30 -3.57
CA GLN A 359 -20.57 34.29 -3.98
C GLN A 359 -21.31 33.09 -3.38
N LEU A 360 -20.72 31.90 -3.44
CA LEU A 360 -21.32 30.69 -2.88
C LEU A 360 -21.41 30.74 -1.36
N LEU A 361 -20.38 31.28 -0.67
CA LEU A 361 -20.45 31.51 0.79
C LEU A 361 -21.56 32.49 1.16
N ALA A 362 -21.72 33.57 0.43
CA ALA A 362 -22.80 34.54 0.66
C ALA A 362 -24.19 33.91 0.47
N GLN A 363 -24.37 33.11 -0.59
CA GLN A 363 -25.60 32.34 -0.85
C GLN A 363 -25.87 31.31 0.26
N ALA A 364 -24.83 30.74 0.84
CA ALA A 364 -24.93 29.79 1.96
C ALA A 364 -25.20 30.48 3.33
N GLY A 365 -25.22 31.82 3.40
CA GLY A 365 -25.43 32.56 4.62
C GLY A 365 -24.15 32.97 5.37
N TYR A 366 -23.00 32.84 4.74
CA TYR A 366 -21.67 33.14 5.31
C TYR A 366 -20.90 34.22 4.52
N PRO A 367 -21.48 35.43 4.29
CA PRO A 367 -20.85 36.46 3.45
C PRO A 367 -19.51 36.97 4.00
N ASN A 368 -19.26 36.81 5.30
CA ASN A 368 -18.01 37.20 5.97
C ASN A 368 -17.10 36.00 6.31
N GLY A 369 -17.41 34.82 5.76
CA GLY A 369 -16.72 33.60 6.11
C GLY A 369 -17.13 33.00 7.46
N PHE A 370 -16.30 32.09 7.97
CA PHE A 370 -16.53 31.38 9.25
C PHE A 370 -15.19 30.85 9.80
N GLU A 371 -15.24 30.26 10.99
CA GLU A 371 -14.08 29.59 11.60
C GLU A 371 -14.25 28.06 11.53
N MET A 372 -13.16 27.32 11.25
CA MET A 372 -13.13 25.85 11.27
C MET A 372 -11.77 25.32 11.69
N GLU A 373 -11.70 24.08 12.15
CA GLU A 373 -10.45 23.36 12.30
C GLU A 373 -10.06 22.68 10.97
N LEU A 374 -8.78 22.81 10.61
CA LEU A 374 -8.15 22.09 9.50
C LEU A 374 -7.07 21.18 10.07
N TRP A 375 -7.31 19.89 10.02
CA TRP A 375 -6.36 18.93 10.57
C TRP A 375 -5.24 18.62 9.57
N ALA A 376 -3.99 18.92 9.98
CA ALA A 376 -2.79 18.61 9.21
C ALA A 376 -2.37 17.17 9.47
N MET A 377 -2.14 16.42 8.39
CA MET A 377 -1.67 15.04 8.46
C MET A 377 -0.24 14.98 9.04
N PRO A 378 0.01 14.23 10.13
CA PRO A 378 1.27 14.28 10.86
C PRO A 378 2.41 13.45 10.26
N VAL A 379 2.07 12.53 9.33
CA VAL A 379 3.04 11.60 8.73
C VAL A 379 3.15 11.85 7.23
N PRO A 380 4.35 11.83 6.65
CA PRO A 380 4.52 11.93 5.21
C PRO A 380 3.98 10.67 4.51
N ARG A 381 3.35 10.89 3.37
CA ARG A 381 2.91 9.84 2.43
C ARG A 381 3.18 10.31 1.00
N PRO A 382 3.27 9.43 0.01
CA PRO A 382 3.47 9.85 -1.39
C PRO A 382 2.46 10.89 -1.87
N TYR A 383 1.18 10.72 -1.48
CA TYR A 383 0.10 11.67 -1.80
C TYR A 383 0.06 12.91 -0.89
N MET A 384 0.85 12.95 0.18
CA MET A 384 0.92 14.06 1.15
C MET A 384 2.33 14.14 1.75
N PRO A 385 3.34 14.62 0.99
CA PRO A 385 4.74 14.58 1.43
C PRO A 385 5.03 15.50 2.63
N ASP A 386 4.23 16.55 2.82
CA ASP A 386 4.31 17.45 3.96
C ASP A 386 2.91 18.00 4.30
N GLY A 387 2.20 17.28 5.17
CA GLY A 387 0.82 17.64 5.52
C GLY A 387 0.72 18.99 6.23
N GLN A 388 1.73 19.38 7.02
CA GLN A 388 1.75 20.68 7.71
C GLN A 388 1.83 21.84 6.71
N LYS A 389 2.76 21.79 5.75
CA LYS A 389 2.92 22.85 4.75
C LYS A 389 1.73 22.92 3.78
N VAL A 390 1.16 21.76 3.42
CA VAL A 390 -0.07 21.74 2.61
C VAL A 390 -1.22 22.39 3.37
N ALA A 391 -1.38 22.11 4.67
CA ALA A 391 -2.40 22.75 5.52
C ALA A 391 -2.19 24.28 5.62
N GLU A 392 -0.95 24.75 5.74
CA GLU A 392 -0.62 26.19 5.76
C GLU A 392 -0.97 26.88 4.43
N ALA A 393 -0.71 26.21 3.29
CA ALA A 393 -1.11 26.73 1.98
C ALA A 393 -2.63 26.79 1.83
N LEU A 394 -3.35 25.77 2.28
CA LEU A 394 -4.82 25.75 2.30
C LEU A 394 -5.38 26.84 3.23
N GLN A 395 -4.82 27.01 4.44
CA GLN A 395 -5.20 28.06 5.37
C GLN A 395 -5.08 29.44 4.70
N ALA A 396 -3.96 29.70 3.99
CA ALA A 396 -3.76 30.93 3.26
C ALA A 396 -4.76 31.11 2.11
N ASN A 397 -5.15 30.04 1.42
CA ASN A 397 -6.19 30.08 0.39
C ASN A 397 -7.57 30.41 0.99
N PHE A 398 -7.97 29.74 2.05
CA PHE A 398 -9.25 29.92 2.72
C PHE A 398 -9.39 31.32 3.33
N ALA A 399 -8.31 31.87 3.87
CA ALA A 399 -8.29 33.24 4.40
C ALA A 399 -8.72 34.29 3.37
N LYS A 400 -8.41 34.10 2.07
CA LYS A 400 -8.79 35.02 0.98
C LYS A 400 -10.32 35.12 0.75
N ILE A 401 -11.07 34.14 1.25
CA ILE A 401 -12.54 34.12 1.19
C ILE A 401 -13.19 34.31 2.56
N GLY A 402 -12.42 34.76 3.57
CA GLY A 402 -12.90 35.03 4.92
C GLY A 402 -13.02 33.80 5.84
N VAL A 403 -12.62 32.61 5.37
CA VAL A 403 -12.64 31.40 6.19
C VAL A 403 -11.35 31.30 7.00
N LYS A 404 -11.48 31.28 8.33
CA LYS A 404 -10.37 31.17 9.28
C LYS A 404 -10.17 29.70 9.64
N ALA A 405 -9.24 29.04 9.00
CA ALA A 405 -8.87 27.65 9.29
C ALA A 405 -7.81 27.63 10.40
N LYS A 406 -8.12 27.01 11.54
CA LYS A 406 -7.17 26.74 12.61
C LYS A 406 -6.51 25.40 12.37
N ILE A 407 -5.20 25.39 12.11
CA ILE A 407 -4.46 24.15 11.92
C ILE A 407 -4.31 23.39 13.23
N VAL A 408 -4.67 22.10 13.20
CA VAL A 408 -4.58 21.16 14.32
C VAL A 408 -3.87 19.90 13.82
N THR A 409 -3.09 19.26 14.68
CA THR A 409 -2.49 17.95 14.39
C THR A 409 -2.51 17.08 15.64
N TYR A 410 -2.46 15.77 15.44
CA TYR A 410 -2.43 14.75 16.50
C TYR A 410 -1.36 13.71 16.14
N GLU A 411 -0.97 12.89 17.10
CA GLU A 411 -0.25 11.65 16.79
C GLU A 411 -1.10 10.78 15.84
N TRP A 412 -0.45 10.03 14.96
CA TRP A 412 -1.12 9.40 13.81
C TRP A 412 -2.30 8.47 14.16
N ALA A 413 -2.14 7.60 15.15
CA ALA A 413 -3.23 6.71 15.55
C ALA A 413 -4.41 7.49 16.15
N THR A 414 -4.12 8.52 16.96
CA THR A 414 -5.11 9.44 17.50
C THR A 414 -5.79 10.25 16.41
N TYR A 415 -5.04 10.67 15.39
CA TYR A 415 -5.56 11.39 14.23
C TYR A 415 -6.63 10.54 13.52
N LEU A 416 -6.31 9.29 13.21
CA LEU A 416 -7.24 8.37 12.53
C LEU A 416 -8.47 8.05 13.38
N ASP A 417 -8.28 7.72 14.66
CA ASP A 417 -9.40 7.40 15.59
C ASP A 417 -10.39 8.57 15.71
N LYS A 418 -9.87 9.78 15.87
CA LYS A 418 -10.71 10.98 15.97
C LYS A 418 -11.38 11.34 14.63
N ALA A 419 -10.68 11.21 13.50
CA ALA A 419 -11.26 11.43 12.19
C ALA A 419 -12.37 10.41 11.88
N ALA A 420 -12.17 9.14 12.22
CA ALA A 420 -13.19 8.10 12.11
C ALA A 420 -14.45 8.39 12.95
N LYS A 421 -14.30 9.11 14.07
CA LYS A 421 -15.43 9.59 14.92
C LYS A 421 -16.08 10.89 14.41
N GLY A 422 -15.59 11.45 13.27
CA GLY A 422 -16.12 12.68 12.69
C GLY A 422 -15.83 13.94 13.53
N GLU A 423 -14.74 13.94 14.31
CA GLU A 423 -14.40 15.07 15.19
C GLU A 423 -13.76 16.25 14.44
N ALA A 424 -13.16 16.03 13.27
CA ALA A 424 -12.58 17.06 12.42
C ALA A 424 -13.66 17.86 11.67
N ASP A 425 -13.48 19.17 11.48
CA ASP A 425 -14.26 19.91 10.49
C ASP A 425 -13.74 19.61 9.08
N ALA A 426 -12.46 19.87 8.84
CA ALA A 426 -11.74 19.51 7.62
C ALA A 426 -10.42 18.81 7.99
N PHE A 427 -9.98 17.84 7.16
CA PHE A 427 -8.78 17.07 7.44
C PHE A 427 -8.06 16.66 6.16
N LEU A 428 -6.72 16.63 6.23
CA LEU A 428 -5.86 16.14 5.15
C LEU A 428 -5.71 14.63 5.26
N LEU A 429 -5.96 13.92 4.17
CA LEU A 429 -5.77 12.48 4.09
C LEU A 429 -5.53 12.07 2.62
N GLY A 430 -5.40 10.80 2.38
CA GLY A 430 -5.34 10.23 1.05
C GLY A 430 -5.52 8.71 1.08
N TRP A 431 -5.56 8.14 -0.10
CA TRP A 431 -5.72 6.70 -0.29
C TRP A 431 -4.82 6.21 -1.42
N THR A 432 -4.17 5.08 -1.22
CA THR A 432 -3.55 4.29 -2.29
C THR A 432 -4.43 3.06 -2.51
N GLY A 433 -4.83 2.82 -3.75
CA GLY A 433 -5.73 1.71 -4.06
C GLY A 433 -5.12 0.34 -3.79
N ASP A 434 -5.91 -0.58 -3.23
CA ASP A 434 -5.47 -1.91 -2.86
C ASP A 434 -5.53 -2.91 -4.02
N ASN A 435 -6.53 -2.77 -4.91
CA ASN A 435 -6.86 -3.77 -5.93
C ASN A 435 -7.14 -3.18 -7.33
N GLY A 436 -7.03 -1.86 -7.48
CA GLY A 436 -7.29 -1.19 -8.75
C GLY A 436 -8.73 -1.27 -9.24
N ASP A 437 -9.68 -1.35 -8.33
CA ASP A 437 -11.09 -1.29 -8.61
C ASP A 437 -11.69 0.03 -8.11
N ALA A 438 -12.63 0.62 -8.86
CA ALA A 438 -13.29 1.86 -8.47
C ALA A 438 -14.06 1.73 -7.15
N ASP A 439 -14.53 0.54 -6.82
CA ASP A 439 -15.20 0.22 -5.56
C ASP A 439 -14.32 0.54 -4.33
N ASN A 440 -13.02 0.28 -4.44
CA ASN A 440 -12.02 0.53 -3.39
C ASN A 440 -11.80 2.03 -3.10
N PHE A 441 -12.23 2.91 -4.00
CA PHE A 441 -12.19 4.36 -3.82
C PHE A 441 -13.58 4.92 -3.48
N LEU A 442 -14.59 4.56 -4.26
CA LEU A 442 -15.90 5.22 -4.18
C LEU A 442 -16.76 4.64 -3.04
N TYR A 443 -16.91 3.31 -3.00
CA TYR A 443 -17.69 2.66 -1.95
C TYR A 443 -16.93 2.69 -0.61
N ALA A 444 -15.67 2.27 -0.62
CA ALA A 444 -14.89 2.18 0.60
C ALA A 444 -14.72 3.51 1.33
N LEU A 445 -14.65 4.66 0.59
CA LEU A 445 -14.29 5.96 1.18
C LEU A 445 -15.45 6.96 1.24
N LEU A 446 -16.51 6.78 0.47
CA LEU A 446 -17.56 7.79 0.30
C LEU A 446 -18.99 7.25 0.43
N ASP A 447 -19.16 5.91 0.48
CA ASP A 447 -20.47 5.33 0.74
C ASP A 447 -20.89 5.47 2.19
N LYS A 448 -22.21 5.56 2.42
CA LYS A 448 -22.79 5.69 3.76
C LYS A 448 -22.51 4.48 4.66
N ASP A 449 -22.38 3.26 4.08
CA ASP A 449 -22.08 2.05 4.84
C ASP A 449 -20.65 2.04 5.40
N SER A 450 -19.78 2.89 4.85
CA SER A 450 -18.39 3.06 5.29
C SER A 450 -18.19 4.19 6.32
N ILE A 451 -19.27 4.86 6.76
CA ILE A 451 -19.20 5.92 7.79
C ILE A 451 -18.60 5.35 9.09
N GLY A 452 -17.59 6.07 9.62
CA GLY A 452 -16.89 5.70 10.84
C GLY A 452 -15.84 4.58 10.67
N SER A 453 -15.74 3.97 9.48
CA SER A 453 -14.63 3.06 9.13
C SER A 453 -13.60 3.73 8.21
N ASN A 454 -13.98 4.10 6.99
CA ASN A 454 -13.13 4.80 6.02
C ASN A 454 -13.77 6.08 5.48
N ASN A 455 -15.09 6.22 5.51
CA ASN A 455 -15.78 7.46 5.22
C ASN A 455 -15.75 8.39 6.44
N PHE A 456 -14.67 9.13 6.59
CA PHE A 456 -14.47 10.06 7.71
C PHE A 456 -15.19 11.39 7.52
N THR A 457 -15.72 11.66 6.32
CA THR A 457 -16.51 12.86 6.04
C THR A 457 -17.95 12.79 6.53
N TYR A 458 -18.40 11.62 6.95
CA TYR A 458 -19.81 11.38 7.32
C TYR A 458 -20.79 11.80 6.22
N TYR A 459 -20.31 11.81 4.98
CA TYR A 459 -21.12 12.05 3.81
C TYR A 459 -22.07 10.87 3.57
N SER A 460 -23.32 11.18 3.27
CA SER A 460 -24.35 10.18 3.00
C SER A 460 -25.25 10.66 1.87
N ASN A 461 -25.44 9.81 0.86
CA ASN A 461 -26.33 10.06 -0.26
C ASN A 461 -26.92 8.71 -0.72
N ASP A 462 -28.26 8.59 -0.68
CA ASP A 462 -28.94 7.32 -1.00
C ASP A 462 -28.87 6.97 -2.48
N GLU A 463 -28.86 7.96 -3.39
CA GLU A 463 -28.70 7.71 -4.83
C GLU A 463 -27.29 7.17 -5.12
N LEU A 464 -26.27 7.78 -4.55
CA LEU A 464 -24.90 7.30 -4.65
C LEU A 464 -24.77 5.86 -4.14
N HIS A 465 -25.30 5.59 -2.94
CA HIS A 465 -25.30 4.25 -2.36
C HIS A 465 -25.91 3.20 -3.30
N ASN A 466 -27.10 3.48 -3.83
CA ASN A 466 -27.76 2.53 -4.72
C ASN A 466 -26.94 2.24 -5.98
N ILE A 467 -26.32 3.27 -6.57
CA ILE A 467 -25.43 3.13 -7.73
C ILE A 467 -24.21 2.29 -7.41
N LEU A 468 -23.57 2.52 -6.27
CA LEU A 468 -22.36 1.79 -5.86
C LEU A 468 -22.65 0.33 -5.54
N VAL A 469 -23.75 0.05 -4.83
CA VAL A 469 -24.20 -1.32 -4.55
C VAL A 469 -24.60 -2.06 -5.83
N GLU A 470 -25.29 -1.40 -6.77
CA GLU A 470 -25.57 -1.97 -8.08
C GLU A 470 -24.29 -2.33 -8.84
N ALA A 471 -23.31 -1.41 -8.87
CA ALA A 471 -22.02 -1.62 -9.54
C ALA A 471 -21.24 -2.83 -8.99
N GLN A 472 -21.39 -3.17 -7.72
CA GLN A 472 -20.76 -4.35 -7.12
C GLN A 472 -21.34 -5.68 -7.66
N THR A 473 -22.56 -5.68 -8.18
CA THR A 473 -23.25 -6.89 -8.63
C THR A 473 -23.20 -7.12 -10.13
N ILE A 474 -22.77 -6.12 -10.92
CA ILE A 474 -22.73 -6.18 -12.38
C ILE A 474 -21.37 -6.72 -12.85
N SER A 475 -21.41 -7.82 -13.62
CA SER A 475 -20.22 -8.42 -14.26
C SER A 475 -19.85 -7.76 -15.60
N ASP A 476 -20.77 -7.06 -16.25
CA ASP A 476 -20.50 -6.29 -17.47
C ASP A 476 -19.69 -5.04 -17.12
N GLU A 477 -18.41 -5.04 -17.49
CA GLU A 477 -17.46 -3.98 -17.13
C GLU A 477 -17.88 -2.62 -17.69
N ASN A 478 -18.43 -2.54 -18.91
CA ASN A 478 -18.85 -1.27 -19.49
C ASN A 478 -20.02 -0.65 -18.72
N LYS A 479 -21.05 -1.45 -18.40
CA LYS A 479 -22.17 -0.98 -17.58
C LYS A 479 -21.72 -0.56 -16.18
N ARG A 480 -20.81 -1.32 -15.60
CA ARG A 480 -20.23 -1.02 -14.31
C ARG A 480 -19.46 0.31 -14.32
N ASN A 481 -18.65 0.53 -15.35
CA ASN A 481 -17.91 1.78 -15.53
C ASN A 481 -18.84 2.99 -15.69
N GLU A 482 -19.97 2.87 -16.40
CA GLU A 482 -20.96 3.96 -16.52
C GLU A 482 -21.60 4.30 -15.16
N LEU A 483 -21.88 3.30 -14.30
CA LEU A 483 -22.36 3.55 -12.94
C LEU A 483 -21.31 4.30 -12.10
N TYR A 484 -20.04 3.94 -12.21
CA TYR A 484 -18.97 4.67 -11.49
C TYR A 484 -18.77 6.10 -12.02
N LYS A 485 -18.94 6.35 -13.31
CA LYS A 485 -18.93 7.71 -13.85
C LYS A 485 -20.05 8.55 -13.26
N LYS A 486 -21.27 8.01 -13.22
CA LYS A 486 -22.43 8.68 -12.60
C LYS A 486 -22.21 8.92 -11.09
N ALA A 487 -21.64 7.97 -10.36
CA ALA A 487 -21.28 8.14 -8.96
C ALA A 487 -20.32 9.33 -8.75
N GLN A 488 -19.31 9.48 -9.62
CA GLN A 488 -18.36 10.60 -9.54
C GLN A 488 -19.03 11.96 -9.82
N GLU A 489 -20.04 12.02 -10.68
CA GLU A 489 -20.82 13.25 -10.92
C GLU A 489 -21.57 13.68 -9.66
N ILE A 490 -22.22 12.75 -8.96
CA ILE A 490 -22.91 13.01 -7.69
C ILE A 490 -21.91 13.50 -6.63
N ILE A 491 -20.78 12.81 -6.48
CA ILE A 491 -19.75 13.19 -5.53
C ILE A 491 -19.19 14.58 -5.84
N LYS A 492 -18.98 14.89 -7.12
CA LYS A 492 -18.53 16.21 -7.57
C LYS A 492 -19.52 17.30 -7.17
N GLU A 493 -20.82 17.10 -7.43
CA GLU A 493 -21.87 18.06 -7.09
C GLU A 493 -22.00 18.27 -5.58
N ASP A 494 -21.92 17.19 -4.78
CA ASP A 494 -22.07 17.26 -3.33
C ASP A 494 -20.79 17.71 -2.60
N ALA A 495 -19.63 17.60 -3.26
CA ALA A 495 -18.33 18.08 -2.83
C ALA A 495 -17.93 17.68 -1.39
N PRO A 496 -18.03 16.38 -0.97
CA PRO A 496 -17.59 15.98 0.35
C PRO A 496 -16.07 16.06 0.52
N TRP A 497 -15.32 16.10 -0.57
CA TRP A 497 -13.88 16.29 -0.64
C TRP A 497 -13.47 17.51 -1.46
N ILE A 498 -12.25 17.96 -1.20
CA ILE A 498 -11.45 18.69 -2.17
C ILE A 498 -10.39 17.69 -2.65
N PRO A 499 -10.57 16.99 -3.77
CA PRO A 499 -9.50 16.18 -4.35
C PRO A 499 -8.33 17.10 -4.70
N LEU A 500 -7.13 16.82 -4.17
CA LEU A 500 -5.97 17.70 -4.37
C LEU A 500 -5.06 17.18 -5.48
N VAL A 501 -4.66 15.91 -5.39
CA VAL A 501 -3.51 15.43 -6.14
C VAL A 501 -3.57 13.93 -6.40
N HIS A 502 -3.03 13.52 -7.57
CA HIS A 502 -2.56 12.18 -7.86
C HIS A 502 -1.04 12.24 -7.98
N SER A 503 -0.32 11.69 -7.00
CA SER A 503 1.14 11.74 -6.99
C SER A 503 1.77 10.54 -7.68
N THR A 504 2.97 10.73 -8.22
CA THR A 504 3.83 9.67 -8.75
C THR A 504 4.92 9.39 -7.72
N PRO A 505 4.80 8.32 -6.91
CA PRO A 505 5.81 8.00 -5.91
C PRO A 505 7.15 7.66 -6.57
N LEU A 506 8.25 8.14 -5.96
CA LEU A 506 9.60 7.93 -6.46
C LEU A 506 10.34 6.94 -5.58
N LEU A 507 11.06 6.02 -6.22
CA LEU A 507 12.05 5.17 -5.57
C LEU A 507 13.41 5.44 -6.21
N ALA A 508 14.48 5.24 -5.46
CA ALA A 508 15.84 5.39 -5.97
C ALA A 508 16.65 4.12 -5.70
N GLY A 509 17.47 3.72 -6.64
CA GLY A 509 18.31 2.55 -6.50
C GLY A 509 19.61 2.63 -7.28
N LYS A 510 20.54 1.70 -7.00
CA LYS A 510 21.78 1.56 -7.76
C LYS A 510 21.50 1.25 -9.23
N ALA A 511 22.30 1.75 -10.14
CA ALA A 511 22.12 1.61 -11.59
C ALA A 511 22.20 0.15 -12.09
N ASN A 512 22.84 -0.73 -11.31
CA ASN A 512 22.98 -2.15 -11.62
C ASN A 512 21.73 -3.00 -11.31
N ILE A 513 20.69 -2.43 -10.69
CA ILE A 513 19.41 -3.14 -10.45
C ILE A 513 18.66 -3.24 -11.77
N LYS A 514 18.32 -4.48 -12.18
CA LYS A 514 17.52 -4.76 -13.38
C LYS A 514 16.30 -5.58 -13.02
N GLY A 515 15.24 -5.47 -13.82
CA GLY A 515 14.00 -6.24 -13.64
C GLY A 515 13.15 -5.80 -12.45
N PHE A 516 13.41 -4.64 -11.85
CA PHE A 516 12.56 -4.06 -10.80
C PHE A 516 11.53 -3.10 -11.42
N ASN A 517 10.26 -3.40 -11.23
CA ASN A 517 9.11 -2.58 -11.62
C ASN A 517 8.29 -2.26 -10.38
N PRO A 518 8.27 -0.99 -9.90
CA PRO A 518 7.43 -0.61 -8.77
C PRO A 518 5.96 -0.81 -9.09
N HIS A 519 5.28 -1.64 -8.31
CA HIS A 519 3.87 -1.95 -8.53
C HIS A 519 2.96 -0.82 -7.99
N PRO A 520 1.87 -0.44 -8.70
CA PRO A 520 0.99 0.65 -8.27
C PRO A 520 0.36 0.48 -6.88
N THR A 521 0.14 -0.76 -6.41
CA THR A 521 -0.35 -1.05 -5.05
C THR A 521 0.66 -0.82 -3.93
N GLY A 522 1.94 -0.57 -4.27
CA GLY A 522 3.01 -0.45 -3.27
C GLY A 522 3.60 -1.77 -2.78
N SER A 523 3.02 -2.91 -3.13
CA SER A 523 3.52 -4.24 -2.76
C SER A 523 4.39 -4.82 -3.88
N ASP A 524 5.68 -4.52 -3.84
CA ASP A 524 6.63 -4.87 -4.89
C ASP A 524 7.07 -6.34 -4.82
N LYS A 525 7.18 -7.00 -5.97
CA LYS A 525 7.65 -8.37 -6.11
C LYS A 525 9.08 -8.39 -6.69
N PHE A 526 10.00 -9.02 -6.00
CA PHE A 526 11.42 -9.05 -6.37
C PHE A 526 11.83 -10.32 -7.13
N THR A 527 10.88 -11.10 -7.61
CA THR A 527 11.11 -12.39 -8.31
C THR A 527 12.06 -12.26 -9.49
N LYS A 528 11.89 -11.22 -10.31
CA LYS A 528 12.66 -11.00 -11.56
C LYS A 528 13.85 -10.06 -11.38
N VAL A 529 14.05 -9.52 -10.19
CA VAL A 529 15.14 -8.58 -9.92
C VAL A 529 16.48 -9.29 -9.95
N GLU A 530 17.45 -8.67 -10.62
CA GLU A 530 18.85 -9.11 -10.67
C GLU A 530 19.80 -7.92 -10.55
N LEU A 531 21.02 -8.17 -10.10
CA LEU A 531 22.11 -7.21 -10.02
C LEU A 531 23.14 -7.50 -11.10
N GLN A 532 23.42 -6.54 -11.99
CA GLN A 532 24.35 -6.66 -13.12
C GLN A 532 25.64 -5.88 -12.89
#